data_a3a5be4c75aa602f6285624048d21cc6
#
_entry.id   a3a5be4c75aa602f6285624048d21cc6
#
_cell.length_a   1.000
_cell.length_b   1.000
_cell.length_c   1.000
_cell.angle_alpha   90.00
_cell.angle_beta   90.00
_cell.angle_gamma   90.00
#
_symmetry.space_group_name_H-M   'P 1'
#
loop_
_entity.id
_entity.type
_entity.pdbx_description
1 polymer ?
#
loop_
_entity_poly.entity_id
_entity_poly.type
_entity_poly.pdbx_seq_one_letter_code
_entity_poly.pdbx_strand_id
1 'polypeptide(L)'
;MKKYVYAFKEGNKDMRELLGGKGANIAEMTNIGLPVPHGFTITTEACNEYYADGEKLSDEVKKQVMEHLNALEKETGKKMGDAKSPLLVSVRSGARASMPGMMDTVLNLGMNDDVAVEFSKATGNKRFVYDSYRRFIQMFADVVKGYPKSKFEGLLDEYKTKKGAASDLDLDENDMYDITQEFKKVYKKIAGVDFPQDPKDQLMEAIMAVFRSWNTDRAKVYRQMNDIPNSWGTAVNVQEMVYGNLGKTSGTGVAFTRNPATGERKLFGEYLINAQGEDVVAGIRTPEPIERLAKDLPDVYKQFVKVTETLEKHYKDMQDMEFTIENGKLYMLQTRNGKRTAPAALKIAVDMVNEKMITKEEAIMRVEPKQLDQLLHPMFEPKSLKDGKVVAQGLAASPGAAVGKLYFNAADVNCA
;
A
#
# COMPACT_ATOMS: atom_id res chain seq x y z
N MET A 1 16.96 -2.73 -28.31
CA MET A 1 17.16 -3.00 -26.89
C MET A 1 15.78 -3.12 -26.26
N LYS A 2 15.55 -4.15 -25.47
CA LYS A 2 14.23 -4.37 -24.83
C LYS A 2 14.05 -3.38 -23.68
N LYS A 3 12.86 -2.79 -23.55
CA LYS A 3 12.56 -1.83 -22.48
C LYS A 3 11.91 -2.56 -21.31
N TYR A 4 12.57 -2.53 -20.16
CA TYR A 4 12.11 -3.17 -18.91
C TYR A 4 11.63 -2.18 -17.86
N VAL A 5 11.98 -0.90 -18.00
CA VAL A 5 11.63 0.14 -17.01
C VAL A 5 10.91 1.29 -17.70
N TYR A 6 9.82 1.76 -17.08
CA TYR A 6 8.96 2.83 -17.58
C TYR A 6 8.76 3.87 -16.48
N ALA A 7 9.08 5.14 -16.76
CA ALA A 7 8.61 6.23 -15.90
C ALA A 7 7.07 6.24 -15.88
N PHE A 8 6.45 6.67 -14.79
CA PHE A 8 4.98 6.66 -14.69
C PHE A 8 4.29 7.39 -15.86
N LYS A 9 4.86 8.48 -16.33
CA LYS A 9 4.37 9.24 -17.49
C LYS A 9 4.46 8.51 -18.85
N GLU A 10 5.19 7.41 -18.93
CA GLU A 10 5.35 6.62 -20.15
C GLU A 10 4.37 5.45 -20.28
N GLY A 11 3.63 5.15 -19.18
CA GLY A 11 2.64 4.07 -19.17
C GLY A 11 1.21 4.61 -19.24
N ASN A 12 0.25 3.69 -19.28
CA ASN A 12 -1.18 3.97 -19.19
C ASN A 12 -1.95 2.73 -18.66
N LYS A 13 -3.26 2.88 -18.44
CA LYS A 13 -4.12 1.81 -17.90
C LYS A 13 -4.20 0.54 -18.72
N ASP A 14 -3.94 0.63 -20.04
CA ASP A 14 -4.03 -0.50 -20.97
C ASP A 14 -2.77 -1.38 -20.94
N MET A 15 -1.67 -0.86 -20.36
CA MET A 15 -0.41 -1.59 -20.19
C MET A 15 -0.37 -2.49 -18.95
N ARG A 16 -1.53 -2.97 -18.51
CA ARG A 16 -1.67 -3.77 -17.28
C ARG A 16 -0.89 -5.09 -17.34
N GLU A 17 -0.71 -5.67 -18.50
CA GLU A 17 0.09 -6.88 -18.66
C GLU A 17 1.56 -6.65 -18.36
N LEU A 18 2.07 -5.50 -18.74
CA LEU A 18 3.48 -5.13 -18.65
C LEU A 18 3.81 -4.47 -17.31
N LEU A 19 2.98 -3.51 -16.88
CA LEU A 19 3.21 -2.68 -15.68
C LEU A 19 2.53 -3.23 -14.42
N GLY A 20 1.76 -4.32 -14.56
CA GLY A 20 0.87 -4.79 -13.51
C GLY A 20 -0.31 -3.84 -13.28
N GLY A 21 -1.27 -4.26 -12.45
CA GLY A 21 -2.46 -3.43 -12.18
C GLY A 21 -2.13 -2.12 -11.47
N LYS A 22 -1.20 -2.16 -10.50
CA LYS A 22 -0.78 -0.97 -9.74
C LYS A 22 0.00 0.01 -10.63
N GLY A 23 1.02 -0.46 -11.35
CA GLY A 23 1.84 0.39 -12.20
C GLY A 23 1.03 1.05 -13.32
N ALA A 24 0.14 0.31 -13.99
CA ALA A 24 -0.73 0.83 -15.02
C ALA A 24 -1.67 1.94 -14.49
N ASN A 25 -2.27 1.74 -13.31
CA ASN A 25 -3.15 2.74 -12.71
C ASN A 25 -2.40 3.97 -12.18
N ILE A 26 -1.19 3.79 -11.63
CA ILE A 26 -0.33 4.92 -11.22
C ILE A 26 0.03 5.76 -12.46
N ALA A 27 0.43 5.10 -13.55
CA ALA A 27 0.73 5.77 -14.81
C ALA A 27 -0.47 6.54 -15.37
N GLU A 28 -1.65 5.93 -15.36
CA GLU A 28 -2.89 6.58 -15.80
C GLU A 28 -3.22 7.80 -14.95
N MET A 29 -3.18 7.69 -13.61
CA MET A 29 -3.39 8.83 -12.70
C MET A 29 -2.41 9.98 -12.98
N THR A 30 -1.14 9.64 -13.24
CA THR A 30 -0.11 10.64 -13.59
C THR A 30 -0.48 11.37 -14.89
N ASN A 31 -0.89 10.63 -15.92
CA ASN A 31 -1.19 11.19 -17.24
C ASN A 31 -2.47 12.03 -17.28
N ILE A 32 -3.46 11.73 -16.43
CA ILE A 32 -4.66 12.57 -16.28
C ILE A 32 -4.45 13.74 -15.31
N GLY A 33 -3.22 13.97 -14.86
CA GLY A 33 -2.81 15.15 -14.10
C GLY A 33 -3.16 15.11 -12.61
N LEU A 34 -3.37 13.94 -12.02
CA LEU A 34 -3.59 13.82 -10.59
C LEU A 34 -2.27 13.97 -9.82
N PRO A 35 -2.32 14.39 -8.55
CA PRO A 35 -1.13 14.56 -7.71
C PRO A 35 -0.57 13.21 -7.28
N VAL A 36 0.24 12.60 -8.13
CA VAL A 36 0.90 11.32 -7.90
C VAL A 36 2.38 11.58 -7.62
N PRO A 37 2.97 11.00 -6.56
CA PRO A 37 4.43 11.07 -6.36
C PRO A 37 5.18 10.46 -7.54
N HIS A 38 6.30 11.05 -7.90
CA HIS A 38 7.11 10.62 -9.05
C HIS A 38 7.67 9.21 -8.89
N GLY A 39 7.95 8.55 -10.00
CA GLY A 39 8.52 7.21 -9.94
C GLY A 39 8.53 6.48 -11.29
N PHE A 40 8.86 5.20 -11.21
CA PHE A 40 8.93 4.32 -12.37
C PHE A 40 8.49 2.89 -12.02
N THR A 41 8.14 2.14 -13.05
CA THR A 41 7.74 0.73 -12.93
C THR A 41 8.73 -0.16 -13.67
N ILE A 42 9.22 -1.21 -12.99
CA ILE A 42 9.98 -2.32 -13.58
C ILE A 42 8.96 -3.39 -13.97
N THR A 43 9.02 -3.86 -15.18
CA THR A 43 7.98 -4.66 -15.81
C THR A 43 7.85 -6.10 -15.27
N THR A 44 6.69 -6.71 -15.53
CA THR A 44 6.47 -8.16 -15.32
C THR A 44 7.43 -9.02 -16.14
N GLU A 45 7.85 -8.54 -17.32
CA GLU A 45 8.82 -9.23 -18.14
C GLU A 45 10.21 -9.30 -17.51
N ALA A 46 10.63 -8.23 -16.81
CA ALA A 46 11.88 -8.26 -16.02
C ALA A 46 11.81 -9.29 -14.89
N CYS A 47 10.63 -9.47 -14.26
CA CYS A 47 10.42 -10.51 -13.26
C CYS A 47 10.57 -11.92 -13.88
N ASN A 48 9.98 -12.16 -15.03
CA ASN A 48 10.07 -13.45 -15.70
C ASN A 48 11.52 -13.76 -16.13
N GLU A 49 12.26 -12.76 -16.63
CA GLU A 49 13.68 -12.89 -16.96
C GLU A 49 14.52 -13.18 -15.69
N TYR A 50 14.26 -12.47 -14.61
CA TYR A 50 14.90 -12.72 -13.32
C TYR A 50 14.84 -14.18 -12.89
N TYR A 51 13.67 -14.82 -13.04
CA TYR A 51 13.52 -16.26 -12.74
C TYR A 51 14.17 -17.15 -13.77
N ALA A 52 14.11 -16.81 -15.05
CA ALA A 52 14.77 -17.57 -16.11
C ALA A 52 16.30 -17.58 -15.97
N ASP A 53 16.87 -16.50 -15.44
CA ASP A 53 18.31 -16.33 -15.21
C ASP A 53 18.76 -16.81 -13.80
N GLY A 54 17.96 -17.64 -13.14
CA GLY A 54 18.29 -18.22 -11.83
C GLY A 54 18.30 -17.21 -10.69
N GLU A 55 17.28 -16.38 -10.63
CA GLU A 55 17.05 -15.34 -9.62
C GLU A 55 18.13 -14.24 -9.61
N LYS A 56 18.53 -13.81 -10.79
CA LYS A 56 19.50 -12.74 -10.99
C LYS A 56 18.93 -11.63 -11.87
N LEU A 57 19.16 -10.38 -11.47
CA LEU A 57 18.87 -9.24 -12.32
C LEU A 57 19.91 -9.16 -13.44
N SER A 58 19.47 -9.11 -14.68
CA SER A 58 20.37 -8.87 -15.82
C SER A 58 20.99 -7.46 -15.73
N ASP A 59 22.17 -7.31 -16.33
CA ASP A 59 22.85 -6.01 -16.34
C ASP A 59 22.08 -4.94 -17.10
N GLU A 60 21.26 -5.35 -18.07
CA GLU A 60 20.38 -4.45 -18.80
C GLU A 60 19.26 -3.90 -17.89
N VAL A 61 18.62 -4.75 -17.08
CA VAL A 61 17.60 -4.29 -16.11
C VAL A 61 18.23 -3.36 -15.10
N LYS A 62 19.39 -3.71 -14.52
CA LYS A 62 20.12 -2.85 -13.56
C LYS A 62 20.44 -1.49 -14.17
N LYS A 63 20.94 -1.46 -15.41
CA LYS A 63 21.25 -0.22 -16.13
C LYS A 63 20.00 0.67 -16.27
N GLN A 64 18.89 0.11 -16.78
CA GLN A 64 17.65 0.86 -16.94
C GLN A 64 17.07 1.34 -15.62
N VAL A 65 17.18 0.58 -14.52
CA VAL A 65 16.79 1.02 -13.18
C VAL A 65 17.62 2.23 -12.76
N MET A 66 18.94 2.21 -12.97
CA MET A 66 19.82 3.32 -12.60
C MET A 66 19.57 4.57 -13.48
N GLU A 67 19.29 4.40 -14.75
CA GLU A 67 18.92 5.50 -15.65
C GLU A 67 17.63 6.19 -15.20
N HIS A 68 16.61 5.41 -14.80
CA HIS A 68 15.33 5.94 -14.30
C HIS A 68 15.46 6.54 -12.90
N LEU A 69 16.32 5.97 -12.04
CA LEU A 69 16.65 6.59 -10.74
C LEU A 69 17.29 7.97 -10.95
N ASN A 70 18.27 8.08 -11.84
CA ASN A 70 18.91 9.37 -12.15
C ASN A 70 17.90 10.39 -12.75
N ALA A 71 16.94 9.93 -13.54
CA ALA A 71 15.87 10.77 -14.06
C ALA A 71 14.93 11.23 -12.94
N LEU A 72 14.56 10.32 -12.02
CA LEU A 72 13.73 10.62 -10.86
C LEU A 72 14.41 11.65 -9.92
N GLU A 73 15.71 11.50 -9.69
CA GLU A 73 16.49 12.47 -8.91
C GLU A 73 16.47 13.88 -9.52
N LYS A 74 16.57 13.98 -10.84
CA LYS A 74 16.49 15.27 -11.58
C LYS A 74 15.08 15.85 -11.51
N GLU A 75 14.05 15.02 -11.63
CA GLU A 75 12.66 15.48 -11.64
C GLU A 75 12.20 15.95 -10.25
N THR A 76 12.65 15.31 -9.19
CA THR A 76 12.31 15.67 -7.80
C THR A 76 13.23 16.74 -7.19
N GLY A 77 14.42 16.94 -7.76
CA GLY A 77 15.47 17.76 -7.15
C GLY A 77 16.08 17.16 -5.88
N LYS A 78 15.78 15.88 -5.61
CA LYS A 78 16.31 15.11 -4.47
C LYS A 78 17.29 14.07 -4.98
N LYS A 79 18.15 13.54 -4.11
CA LYS A 79 19.12 12.53 -4.52
C LYS A 79 19.16 11.38 -3.51
N MET A 80 19.17 10.17 -4.01
CA MET A 80 19.27 8.98 -3.16
C MET A 80 20.65 8.91 -2.48
N GLY A 81 20.64 8.83 -1.14
CA GLY A 81 21.84 8.87 -0.33
C GLY A 81 22.40 10.29 -0.08
N ASP A 82 21.81 11.33 -0.62
CA ASP A 82 22.17 12.71 -0.24
C ASP A 82 21.62 13.02 1.15
N ALA A 83 22.52 13.42 2.05
CA ALA A 83 22.13 13.70 3.42
C ALA A 83 21.28 14.96 3.58
N LYS A 84 21.40 15.95 2.69
CA LYS A 84 20.69 17.25 2.80
C LYS A 84 19.31 17.23 2.14
N SER A 85 19.18 16.58 1.00
CA SER A 85 17.93 16.46 0.24
C SER A 85 17.72 15.01 -0.21
N PRO A 86 17.44 14.10 0.75
CA PRO A 86 17.38 12.68 0.45
C PRO A 86 16.17 12.34 -0.40
N LEU A 87 16.40 11.59 -1.47
CA LEU A 87 15.34 10.87 -2.16
C LEU A 87 15.13 9.53 -1.44
N LEU A 88 14.04 9.40 -0.73
CA LEU A 88 13.57 8.12 -0.22
C LEU A 88 12.48 7.59 -1.12
N VAL A 89 12.42 6.27 -1.29
CA VAL A 89 11.44 5.64 -2.16
C VAL A 89 10.71 4.49 -1.47
N SER A 90 9.53 4.18 -1.95
CA SER A 90 8.86 2.91 -1.71
C SER A 90 9.13 1.96 -2.87
N VAL A 91 9.31 0.68 -2.58
CA VAL A 91 9.44 -0.40 -3.57
C VAL A 91 8.28 -1.35 -3.36
N ARG A 92 7.34 -1.37 -4.30
CA ARG A 92 6.02 -1.99 -4.14
C ARG A 92 5.74 -2.97 -5.27
N SER A 93 5.22 -4.14 -4.95
CA SER A 93 4.74 -5.11 -5.94
C SER A 93 3.54 -4.59 -6.75
N GLY A 94 3.42 -5.05 -7.97
CA GLY A 94 2.33 -4.70 -8.88
C GLY A 94 1.95 -5.85 -9.81
N ALA A 95 1.31 -6.91 -9.31
CA ALA A 95 0.80 -7.99 -10.15
C ALA A 95 -0.40 -7.54 -11.01
N ARG A 96 -0.68 -8.25 -12.11
CA ARG A 96 -1.85 -7.98 -12.97
C ARG A 96 -3.16 -8.14 -12.22
N ALA A 97 -3.24 -9.16 -11.35
CA ALA A 97 -4.37 -9.38 -10.45
C ALA A 97 -4.05 -8.82 -9.07
N SER A 98 -5.08 -8.33 -8.37
CA SER A 98 -4.94 -7.92 -6.97
C SER A 98 -4.76 -9.15 -6.09
N MET A 99 -3.66 -9.18 -5.33
CA MET A 99 -3.31 -10.28 -4.41
C MET A 99 -3.04 -9.68 -3.00
N PRO A 100 -4.10 -9.28 -2.25
CA PRO A 100 -3.95 -8.59 -0.97
C PRO A 100 -3.18 -9.42 0.06
N GLY A 101 -2.15 -8.83 0.68
CA GLY A 101 -1.35 -9.49 1.71
C GLY A 101 -0.38 -10.58 1.20
N MET A 102 -0.39 -10.88 -0.11
CA MET A 102 0.45 -11.94 -0.68
C MET A 102 1.83 -11.46 -1.11
N MET A 103 1.96 -10.18 -1.44
CA MET A 103 3.13 -9.58 -2.04
C MET A 103 3.74 -8.51 -1.12
N ASP A 104 5.04 -8.34 -1.24
CA ASP A 104 5.81 -7.52 -0.32
C ASP A 104 5.93 -6.05 -0.77
N THR A 105 6.22 -5.18 0.21
CA THR A 105 6.46 -3.74 0.05
C THR A 105 7.60 -3.34 0.97
N VAL A 106 8.48 -2.44 0.49
CA VAL A 106 9.53 -1.81 1.30
C VAL A 106 9.32 -0.30 1.24
N LEU A 107 9.21 0.36 2.41
CA LEU A 107 9.04 1.80 2.54
C LEU A 107 10.31 2.45 3.10
N ASN A 108 10.45 3.75 2.92
CA ASN A 108 11.56 4.57 3.43
C ASN A 108 12.95 4.09 2.95
N LEU A 109 13.00 3.42 1.80
CA LEU A 109 14.24 2.92 1.24
C LEU A 109 15.13 4.10 0.80
N GLY A 110 16.40 4.01 1.08
CA GLY A 110 17.41 5.08 0.91
C GLY A 110 17.85 5.71 2.22
N MET A 111 17.21 5.33 3.34
CA MET A 111 17.64 5.76 4.67
C MET A 111 18.93 5.03 5.08
N ASN A 112 19.88 5.80 5.62
CA ASN A 112 21.10 5.34 6.24
C ASN A 112 21.49 6.27 7.39
N ASP A 113 22.61 6.04 8.04
CA ASP A 113 23.03 6.79 9.23
C ASP A 113 23.27 8.28 8.93
N ASP A 114 23.95 8.58 7.83
CA ASP A 114 24.23 9.97 7.42
C ASP A 114 22.98 10.71 7.00
N VAL A 115 22.12 10.05 6.23
CA VAL A 115 20.80 10.60 5.83
C VAL A 115 19.94 10.88 7.07
N ALA A 116 19.90 9.97 8.05
CA ALA A 116 19.08 10.15 9.25
C ALA A 116 19.53 11.38 10.07
N VAL A 117 20.82 11.62 10.19
CA VAL A 117 21.38 12.77 10.92
C VAL A 117 21.00 14.09 10.23
N GLU A 118 21.30 14.23 8.95
CA GLU A 118 21.09 15.50 8.23
C GLU A 118 19.61 15.75 7.92
N PHE A 119 18.84 14.71 7.60
CA PHE A 119 17.40 14.82 7.39
C PHE A 119 16.65 15.23 8.67
N SER A 120 17.14 14.78 9.84
CA SER A 120 16.62 15.25 11.14
C SER A 120 16.83 16.75 11.34
N LYS A 121 17.98 17.27 10.94
CA LYS A 121 18.28 18.71 10.98
C LYS A 121 17.43 19.48 9.97
N ALA A 122 17.32 18.98 8.75
CA ALA A 122 16.59 19.64 7.67
C ALA A 122 15.07 19.71 7.95
N THR A 123 14.49 18.67 8.53
CA THR A 123 13.06 18.62 8.87
C THR A 123 12.74 19.27 10.22
N GLY A 124 13.73 19.44 11.09
CA GLY A 124 13.51 19.83 12.49
C GLY A 124 12.69 18.78 13.29
N ASN A 125 12.55 17.56 12.76
CA ASN A 125 11.70 16.51 13.34
C ASN A 125 12.48 15.19 13.45
N LYS A 126 13.37 15.16 14.44
CA LYS A 126 14.22 13.99 14.73
C LYS A 126 13.38 12.74 14.99
N ARG A 127 12.26 12.90 15.71
CA ARG A 127 11.35 11.78 16.02
C ARG A 127 10.85 11.10 14.75
N PHE A 128 10.32 11.87 13.80
CA PHE A 128 9.83 11.38 12.50
C PHE A 128 10.91 10.61 11.74
N VAL A 129 12.13 11.17 11.66
CA VAL A 129 13.21 10.56 10.89
C VAL A 129 13.65 9.22 11.48
N TYR A 130 13.84 9.14 12.80
CA TYR A 130 14.24 7.89 13.45
C TYR A 130 13.09 6.87 13.52
N ASP A 131 11.82 7.30 13.63
CA ASP A 131 10.69 6.39 13.44
C ASP A 131 10.66 5.78 12.04
N SER A 132 10.89 6.60 11.00
CA SER A 132 10.98 6.12 9.62
C SER A 132 12.17 5.19 9.39
N TYR A 133 13.32 5.48 10.03
CA TYR A 133 14.51 4.64 9.89
C TYR A 133 14.36 3.30 10.60
N ARG A 134 13.83 3.24 11.82
CA ARG A 134 13.57 1.96 12.50
C ARG A 134 12.59 1.09 11.71
N ARG A 135 11.52 1.70 11.16
CA ARG A 135 10.55 1.01 10.31
C ARG A 135 11.22 0.43 9.07
N PHE A 136 12.10 1.20 8.43
CA PHE A 136 12.85 0.72 7.29
C PHE A 136 13.78 -0.45 7.64
N ILE A 137 14.51 -0.38 8.75
CA ILE A 137 15.39 -1.47 9.20
C ILE A 137 14.58 -2.76 9.43
N GLN A 138 13.46 -2.67 10.15
CA GLN A 138 12.57 -3.80 10.39
C GLN A 138 12.03 -4.40 9.08
N MET A 139 11.53 -3.53 8.21
CA MET A 139 10.92 -3.96 6.94
C MET A 139 11.96 -4.54 6.00
N PHE A 140 13.15 -3.97 5.93
CA PHE A 140 14.26 -4.51 5.15
C PHE A 140 14.72 -5.87 5.69
N ALA A 141 14.82 -6.01 7.00
CA ALA A 141 15.18 -7.27 7.66
C ALA A 141 14.15 -8.38 7.36
N ASP A 142 12.85 -8.08 7.48
CA ASP A 142 11.78 -9.05 7.26
C ASP A 142 11.59 -9.36 5.76
N VAL A 143 11.34 -8.33 4.97
CA VAL A 143 10.95 -8.49 3.55
C VAL A 143 12.14 -8.84 2.66
N VAL A 144 13.29 -8.15 2.83
CA VAL A 144 14.43 -8.30 1.92
C VAL A 144 15.31 -9.49 2.32
N LYS A 145 15.53 -9.66 3.63
CA LYS A 145 16.43 -10.67 4.17
C LYS A 145 15.74 -11.92 4.73
N GLY A 146 14.42 -11.87 4.93
CA GLY A 146 13.65 -12.97 5.49
C GLY A 146 13.89 -13.21 6.98
N TYR A 147 14.35 -12.20 7.71
CA TYR A 147 14.57 -12.30 9.16
C TYR A 147 13.27 -12.09 9.94
N PRO A 148 13.05 -12.78 11.05
CA PRO A 148 11.79 -12.71 11.76
C PRO A 148 11.54 -11.34 12.38
N LYS A 149 10.50 -10.63 11.91
CA LYS A 149 10.12 -9.29 12.40
C LYS A 149 9.78 -9.27 13.88
N SER A 150 9.34 -10.39 14.45
CA SER A 150 9.03 -10.54 15.87
C SER A 150 10.18 -10.15 16.82
N LYS A 151 11.43 -10.25 16.34
CA LYS A 151 12.61 -9.83 17.13
C LYS A 151 12.67 -8.31 17.29
N PHE A 152 12.22 -7.58 16.29
CA PHE A 152 12.15 -6.10 16.31
C PHE A 152 10.91 -5.64 17.06
N GLU A 153 9.76 -6.27 16.82
CA GLU A 153 8.50 -5.96 17.49
C GLU A 153 8.63 -6.18 19.01
N GLY A 154 9.23 -7.30 19.43
CA GLY A 154 9.44 -7.59 20.85
C GLY A 154 10.31 -6.53 21.54
N LEU A 155 11.36 -6.04 20.88
CA LEU A 155 12.20 -4.97 21.42
C LEU A 155 11.43 -3.65 21.54
N LEU A 156 10.62 -3.30 20.56
CA LEU A 156 9.75 -2.11 20.58
C LEU A 156 8.74 -2.19 21.73
N ASP A 157 8.14 -3.35 21.96
CA ASP A 157 7.18 -3.57 23.05
C ASP A 157 7.83 -3.51 24.42
N GLU A 158 9.07 -4.04 24.56
CA GLU A 158 9.87 -3.86 25.79
C GLU A 158 10.15 -2.39 26.08
N TYR A 159 10.47 -1.61 25.03
CA TYR A 159 10.71 -0.16 25.16
C TYR A 159 9.45 0.59 25.60
N LYS A 160 8.31 0.31 24.97
CA LYS A 160 7.01 0.87 25.36
C LYS A 160 6.69 0.55 26.81
N THR A 161 6.87 -0.69 27.22
CA THR A 161 6.62 -1.14 28.59
C THR A 161 7.51 -0.38 29.61
N LYS A 162 8.81 -0.25 29.32
CA LYS A 162 9.76 0.48 30.19
C LYS A 162 9.39 1.96 30.34
N LYS A 163 8.82 2.56 29.30
CA LYS A 163 8.43 4.00 29.28
C LYS A 163 6.99 4.23 29.74
N GLY A 164 6.19 3.18 29.95
CA GLY A 164 4.76 3.31 30.23
C GLY A 164 3.97 3.88 29.06
N ALA A 165 4.48 3.73 27.83
CA ALA A 165 3.87 4.23 26.62
C ALA A 165 2.75 3.27 26.14
N ALA A 166 1.57 3.82 25.85
CA ALA A 166 0.44 3.05 25.32
C ALA A 166 0.59 2.76 23.83
N SER A 167 1.28 3.65 23.12
CA SER A 167 1.51 3.54 21.67
C SER A 167 2.90 4.05 21.29
N ASP A 168 3.30 3.80 20.02
CA ASP A 168 4.54 4.34 19.45
C ASP A 168 4.56 5.89 19.45
N LEU A 169 3.38 6.54 19.45
CA LEU A 169 3.26 8.00 19.44
C LEU A 169 3.68 8.64 20.77
N ASP A 170 3.66 7.87 21.85
CA ASP A 170 4.04 8.34 23.19
C ASP A 170 5.57 8.32 23.39
N LEU A 171 6.31 7.70 22.46
CA LEU A 171 7.77 7.66 22.46
C LEU A 171 8.33 8.96 21.87
N ASP A 172 9.33 9.54 22.53
CA ASP A 172 9.96 10.78 22.11
C ASP A 172 11.07 10.57 21.07
N GLU A 173 11.75 11.65 20.69
CA GLU A 173 12.81 11.62 19.69
C GLU A 173 14.05 10.85 20.09
N ASN A 174 14.35 10.82 21.40
CA ASN A 174 15.50 10.10 21.93
C ASN A 174 15.18 8.60 22.03
N ASP A 175 13.95 8.27 22.42
CA ASP A 175 13.45 6.90 22.40
C ASP A 175 13.53 6.30 20.99
N MET A 176 13.07 7.03 19.98
CA MET A 176 13.14 6.58 18.57
C MET A 176 14.58 6.41 18.08
N TYR A 177 15.47 7.32 18.48
CA TYR A 177 16.90 7.18 18.19
C TYR A 177 17.48 5.90 18.81
N ASP A 178 17.26 5.69 20.11
CA ASP A 178 17.78 4.54 20.85
C ASP A 178 17.24 3.23 20.28
N ILE A 179 15.94 3.15 20.01
CA ILE A 179 15.29 1.99 19.37
C ILE A 179 15.92 1.70 18.01
N THR A 180 16.20 2.73 17.20
CA THR A 180 16.88 2.56 15.91
C THR A 180 18.26 1.97 16.07
N GLN A 181 19.06 2.42 17.07
CA GLN A 181 20.37 1.83 17.34
C GLN A 181 20.26 0.36 17.79
N GLU A 182 19.30 0.04 18.65
CA GLU A 182 19.06 -1.33 19.08
C GLU A 182 18.58 -2.22 17.91
N PHE A 183 17.75 -1.71 17.01
CA PHE A 183 17.34 -2.44 15.80
C PHE A 183 18.54 -2.79 14.91
N LYS A 184 19.50 -1.88 14.75
CA LYS A 184 20.76 -2.18 14.02
C LYS A 184 21.57 -3.28 14.71
N LYS A 185 21.62 -3.29 16.05
CA LYS A 185 22.30 -4.36 16.81
C LYS A 185 21.59 -5.70 16.64
N VAL A 186 20.25 -5.71 16.68
CA VAL A 186 19.45 -6.92 16.42
C VAL A 186 19.71 -7.43 15.00
N TYR A 187 19.69 -6.52 14.00
CA TYR A 187 20.03 -6.88 12.62
C TYR A 187 21.41 -7.52 12.53
N LYS A 188 22.45 -6.86 13.08
CA LYS A 188 23.82 -7.38 13.08
C LYS A 188 23.93 -8.74 13.76
N LYS A 189 23.24 -8.93 14.88
CA LYS A 189 23.22 -10.22 15.60
C LYS A 189 22.63 -11.35 14.76
N ILE A 190 21.62 -11.08 13.95
CA ILE A 190 20.96 -12.08 13.10
C ILE A 190 21.72 -12.28 11.80
N ALA A 191 22.15 -11.20 11.16
CA ALA A 191 22.77 -11.20 9.84
C ALA A 191 24.27 -11.53 9.86
N GLY A 192 24.94 -11.32 11.00
CA GLY A 192 26.41 -11.39 11.10
C GLY A 192 27.16 -10.21 10.49
N VAL A 193 26.44 -9.26 9.87
CA VAL A 193 26.96 -8.05 9.23
C VAL A 193 26.16 -6.83 9.63
N ASP A 194 26.72 -5.64 9.47
CA ASP A 194 26.02 -4.39 9.76
C ASP A 194 24.87 -4.16 8.76
N PHE A 195 23.87 -3.33 9.17
CA PHE A 195 22.79 -2.92 8.31
C PHE A 195 23.33 -2.17 7.07
N PRO A 196 22.91 -2.52 5.83
CA PRO A 196 23.43 -1.93 4.60
C PRO A 196 23.27 -0.41 4.57
N GLN A 197 24.35 0.30 4.29
CA GLN A 197 24.40 1.77 4.27
C GLN A 197 24.38 2.35 2.84
N ASP A 198 24.65 1.56 1.80
CA ASP A 198 24.55 2.01 0.42
C ASP A 198 23.08 1.95 -0.06
N PRO A 199 22.43 3.10 -0.37
CA PRO A 199 21.03 3.12 -0.78
C PRO A 199 20.78 2.47 -2.15
N LYS A 200 21.77 2.41 -3.02
CA LYS A 200 21.62 1.76 -4.34
C LYS A 200 21.62 0.24 -4.20
N ASP A 201 22.47 -0.28 -3.31
CA ASP A 201 22.45 -1.70 -2.97
C ASP A 201 21.14 -2.07 -2.29
N GLN A 202 20.66 -1.24 -1.35
CA GLN A 202 19.35 -1.40 -0.74
C GLN A 202 18.23 -1.49 -1.79
N LEU A 203 18.26 -0.61 -2.82
CA LEU A 203 17.27 -0.58 -3.90
C LEU A 203 17.29 -1.87 -4.72
N MET A 204 18.47 -2.31 -5.16
CA MET A 204 18.59 -3.53 -5.96
C MET A 204 18.12 -4.76 -5.19
N GLU A 205 18.49 -4.87 -3.91
CA GLU A 205 18.05 -5.97 -3.05
C GLU A 205 16.54 -5.96 -2.82
N ALA A 206 15.92 -4.78 -2.64
CA ALA A 206 14.48 -4.65 -2.47
C ALA A 206 13.72 -5.03 -3.75
N ILE A 207 14.20 -4.64 -4.93
CA ILE A 207 13.61 -5.04 -6.23
C ILE A 207 13.63 -6.57 -6.35
N MET A 208 14.75 -7.21 -6.07
CA MET A 208 14.87 -8.68 -6.09
C MET A 208 13.94 -9.33 -5.07
N ALA A 209 13.81 -8.75 -3.87
CA ALA A 209 12.90 -9.27 -2.85
C ALA A 209 11.44 -9.21 -3.30
N VAL A 210 11.01 -8.12 -3.93
CA VAL A 210 9.66 -8.01 -4.49
C VAL A 210 9.45 -9.04 -5.60
N PHE A 211 10.42 -9.28 -6.47
CA PHE A 211 10.31 -10.36 -7.45
C PHE A 211 10.20 -11.74 -6.77
N ARG A 212 11.02 -12.03 -5.75
CA ARG A 212 10.93 -13.28 -4.99
C ARG A 212 9.58 -13.47 -4.31
N SER A 213 8.93 -12.38 -3.89
CA SER A 213 7.61 -12.46 -3.24
C SER A 213 6.52 -13.05 -4.13
N TRP A 214 6.69 -13.01 -5.46
CA TRP A 214 5.80 -13.68 -6.42
C TRP A 214 5.75 -15.21 -6.20
N ASN A 215 6.84 -15.82 -5.81
CA ASN A 215 6.96 -17.28 -5.66
C ASN A 215 7.03 -17.77 -4.21
N THR A 216 6.64 -16.96 -3.23
CA THR A 216 6.40 -17.45 -1.86
C THR A 216 5.25 -18.44 -1.85
N ASP A 217 5.26 -19.36 -0.88
CA ASP A 217 4.23 -20.41 -0.79
C ASP A 217 2.82 -19.80 -0.64
N ARG A 218 2.66 -18.77 0.19
CA ARG A 218 1.39 -18.04 0.32
C ARG A 218 0.92 -17.45 -1.03
N ALA A 219 1.82 -16.89 -1.83
CA ALA A 219 1.48 -16.33 -3.12
C ALA A 219 1.12 -17.40 -4.17
N LYS A 220 1.82 -18.55 -4.14
CA LYS A 220 1.51 -19.71 -5.01
C LYS A 220 0.13 -20.27 -4.71
N VAL A 221 -0.18 -20.53 -3.44
CA VAL A 221 -1.49 -21.04 -3.00
C VAL A 221 -2.59 -20.06 -3.40
N TYR A 222 -2.41 -18.75 -3.14
CA TYR A 222 -3.40 -17.75 -3.53
C TYR A 222 -3.66 -17.74 -5.04
N ARG A 223 -2.60 -17.81 -5.87
CA ARG A 223 -2.74 -17.87 -7.33
C ARG A 223 -3.50 -19.10 -7.78
N GLN A 224 -3.19 -20.26 -7.21
CA GLN A 224 -3.89 -21.51 -7.51
C GLN A 224 -5.38 -21.44 -7.17
N MET A 225 -5.73 -20.86 -6.02
CA MET A 225 -7.13 -20.70 -5.58
C MET A 225 -7.93 -19.68 -6.42
N ASN A 226 -7.24 -18.78 -7.12
CA ASN A 226 -7.86 -17.70 -7.89
C ASN A 226 -7.60 -17.80 -9.40
N ASP A 227 -7.16 -18.96 -9.89
CA ASP A 227 -6.88 -19.23 -11.31
C ASP A 227 -5.92 -18.21 -11.95
N ILE A 228 -4.93 -17.73 -11.19
CA ILE A 228 -3.94 -16.75 -11.65
C ILE A 228 -2.72 -17.49 -12.22
N PRO A 229 -2.37 -17.32 -13.53
CA PRO A 229 -1.24 -18.00 -14.15
C PRO A 229 0.11 -17.62 -13.49
N ASN A 230 0.94 -18.61 -13.21
CA ASN A 230 2.28 -18.40 -12.67
C ASN A 230 3.20 -17.60 -13.60
N SER A 231 2.96 -17.68 -14.92
CA SER A 231 3.73 -16.98 -15.95
C SER A 231 3.53 -15.47 -16.00
N TRP A 232 2.54 -14.93 -15.27
CA TRP A 232 2.29 -13.49 -15.30
C TRP A 232 3.39 -12.67 -14.64
N GLY A 233 4.04 -13.19 -13.62
CA GLY A 233 5.03 -12.44 -12.86
C GLY A 233 4.43 -11.25 -12.10
N THR A 234 5.30 -10.45 -11.51
CA THR A 234 4.94 -9.17 -10.87
C THR A 234 5.79 -8.04 -11.41
N ALA A 235 5.20 -6.86 -11.56
CA ALA A 235 5.95 -5.62 -11.73
C ALA A 235 6.43 -5.10 -10.37
N VAL A 236 7.40 -4.19 -10.40
CA VAL A 236 7.89 -3.47 -9.23
C VAL A 236 7.73 -1.97 -9.47
N ASN A 237 7.03 -1.28 -8.57
CA ASN A 237 6.88 0.16 -8.61
C ASN A 237 7.85 0.80 -7.61
N VAL A 238 8.76 1.63 -8.11
CA VAL A 238 9.66 2.47 -7.32
C VAL A 238 9.09 3.88 -7.35
N GLN A 239 8.66 4.37 -6.18
CA GLN A 239 7.93 5.63 -6.08
C GLN A 239 8.51 6.50 -4.98
N GLU A 240 8.67 7.80 -5.24
CA GLU A 240 9.06 8.79 -4.24
C GLU A 240 8.18 8.68 -3.01
N MET A 241 8.79 8.70 -1.83
CA MET A 241 8.07 8.74 -0.55
C MET A 241 7.43 10.09 -0.33
N VAL A 242 6.18 10.05 0.15
CA VAL A 242 5.45 11.16 0.76
C VAL A 242 5.03 10.74 2.16
N TYR A 243 5.04 11.67 3.10
CA TYR A 243 5.04 11.36 4.53
C TYR A 243 3.75 11.80 5.21
N GLY A 244 2.88 10.83 5.53
CA GLY A 244 1.68 11.05 6.33
C GLY A 244 1.96 11.25 7.83
N ASN A 245 3.19 10.97 8.28
CA ASN A 245 3.60 11.03 9.69
C ASN A 245 4.50 12.22 10.03
N LEU A 246 4.41 13.32 9.26
CA LEU A 246 5.14 14.56 9.54
C LEU A 246 4.51 15.46 10.60
N GLY A 247 3.32 15.13 11.08
CA GLY A 247 2.63 15.90 12.11
C GLY A 247 1.14 16.12 11.82
N LYS A 248 0.55 17.12 12.46
CA LYS A 248 -0.90 17.34 12.50
C LYS A 248 -1.54 17.72 11.15
N THR A 249 -0.77 18.21 10.20
CA THR A 249 -1.23 18.56 8.84
C THR A 249 -0.93 17.47 7.82
N SER A 250 -0.47 16.32 8.29
CA SER A 250 -0.14 15.15 7.48
C SER A 250 -0.96 13.96 7.93
N GLY A 251 -1.22 13.04 7.00
CA GLY A 251 -2.02 11.85 7.28
C GLY A 251 -2.04 10.91 6.08
N THR A 252 -2.72 9.80 6.25
CA THR A 252 -2.90 8.79 5.19
C THR A 252 -4.27 8.13 5.33
N GLY A 253 -4.79 7.58 4.25
CA GLY A 253 -6.10 6.94 4.30
C GLY A 253 -6.42 6.12 3.07
N VAL A 254 -7.53 5.45 3.18
CA VAL A 254 -8.15 4.65 2.12
C VAL A 254 -9.60 5.09 1.95
N ALA A 255 -10.07 5.15 0.71
CA ALA A 255 -11.45 5.52 0.46
C ALA A 255 -11.99 4.94 -0.84
N PHE A 256 -13.31 4.84 -0.89
CA PHE A 256 -14.08 4.44 -2.06
C PHE A 256 -14.91 5.61 -2.55
N THR A 257 -15.06 5.75 -3.86
CA THR A 257 -15.92 6.79 -4.45
C THR A 257 -17.41 6.59 -4.14
N ARG A 258 -17.80 5.35 -3.83
CA ARG A 258 -19.15 4.94 -3.38
C ARG A 258 -19.05 3.94 -2.25
N ASN A 259 -20.08 3.81 -1.44
CA ASN A 259 -20.10 2.81 -0.37
C ASN A 259 -20.02 1.38 -0.94
N PRO A 260 -18.95 0.61 -0.64
CA PRO A 260 -18.77 -0.72 -1.22
C PRO A 260 -19.75 -1.78 -0.70
N ALA A 261 -20.42 -1.53 0.42
CA ALA A 261 -21.40 -2.43 1.00
C ALA A 261 -22.81 -2.18 0.45
N THR A 262 -23.20 -0.91 0.24
CA THR A 262 -24.57 -0.53 -0.12
C THR A 262 -24.70 -0.04 -1.56
N GLY A 263 -23.61 0.39 -2.20
CA GLY A 263 -23.62 1.03 -3.51
C GLY A 263 -24.05 2.50 -3.50
N GLU A 264 -24.30 3.08 -2.33
CA GLU A 264 -24.71 4.49 -2.22
C GLU A 264 -23.59 5.40 -2.77
N ARG A 265 -24.00 6.42 -3.55
CA ARG A 265 -23.07 7.43 -4.10
C ARG A 265 -22.67 8.42 -3.01
N LYS A 266 -21.84 7.93 -2.10
CA LYS A 266 -21.28 8.68 -1.00
C LYS A 266 -19.84 8.23 -0.80
N LEU A 267 -18.92 9.20 -0.69
CA LEU A 267 -17.54 8.92 -0.35
C LEU A 267 -17.49 8.11 0.95
N PHE A 268 -16.82 6.96 0.91
CA PHE A 268 -16.74 6.04 2.02
C PHE A 268 -15.27 5.69 2.27
N GLY A 269 -14.80 5.81 3.49
CA GLY A 269 -13.42 5.51 3.80
C GLY A 269 -13.00 6.01 5.16
N GLU A 270 -11.72 5.89 5.41
CA GLU A 270 -11.11 6.22 6.69
C GLU A 270 -9.69 6.77 6.51
N TYR A 271 -9.24 7.56 7.48
CA TYR A 271 -7.92 8.15 7.50
C TYR A 271 -7.36 8.25 8.91
N LEU A 272 -6.03 8.38 8.99
CA LEU A 272 -5.30 8.68 10.22
C LEU A 272 -4.44 9.92 10.02
N ILE A 273 -4.50 10.86 10.95
CA ILE A 273 -3.56 11.98 11.05
C ILE A 273 -2.25 11.48 11.69
N ASN A 274 -1.14 12.01 11.21
CA ASN A 274 0.21 11.68 11.67
C ASN A 274 0.46 10.16 11.67
N ALA A 275 0.32 9.54 10.49
CA ALA A 275 0.44 8.10 10.29
C ALA A 275 1.03 7.76 8.91
N GLN A 276 1.70 6.62 8.82
CA GLN A 276 2.06 6.00 7.54
C GLN A 276 0.96 5.01 7.09
N GLY A 277 0.97 4.62 5.81
CA GLY A 277 -0.07 3.77 5.22
C GLY A 277 -0.25 2.43 5.93
N GLU A 278 0.82 1.85 6.45
CA GLU A 278 0.77 0.61 7.23
C GLU A 278 0.00 0.74 8.55
N ASP A 279 -0.03 1.92 9.15
CA ASP A 279 -0.72 2.17 10.43
C ASP A 279 -2.26 2.07 10.28
N VAL A 280 -2.79 2.40 9.09
CA VAL A 280 -4.23 2.29 8.78
C VAL A 280 -4.68 0.84 8.76
N VAL A 281 -3.87 -0.04 8.17
CA VAL A 281 -4.21 -1.48 8.02
C VAL A 281 -3.80 -2.32 9.21
N ALA A 282 -2.87 -1.85 10.04
CA ALA A 282 -2.38 -2.58 11.21
C ALA A 282 -3.41 -2.66 12.36
N GLY A 283 -4.43 -1.78 12.37
CA GLY A 283 -5.47 -1.77 13.39
C GLY A 283 -5.00 -1.34 14.79
N ILE A 284 -3.80 -0.77 14.90
CA ILE A 284 -3.22 -0.30 16.17
C ILE A 284 -3.91 0.98 16.65
N ARG A 285 -4.34 1.81 15.71
CA ARG A 285 -5.06 3.05 15.95
C ARG A 285 -6.42 2.98 15.29
N THR A 286 -7.45 3.53 15.93
CA THR A 286 -8.79 3.65 15.34
C THR A 286 -8.78 4.78 14.30
N PRO A 287 -9.01 4.50 13.02
CA PRO A 287 -9.09 5.54 12.00
C PRO A 287 -10.38 6.36 12.12
N GLU A 288 -10.31 7.59 11.60
CA GLU A 288 -11.46 8.50 11.54
C GLU A 288 -12.21 8.34 10.21
N PRO A 289 -13.53 8.48 10.21
CA PRO A 289 -14.32 8.46 8.99
C PRO A 289 -13.88 9.58 8.03
N ILE A 290 -13.84 9.30 6.73
CA ILE A 290 -13.33 10.23 5.71
C ILE A 290 -14.08 11.57 5.69
N GLU A 291 -15.35 11.61 6.08
CA GLU A 291 -16.15 12.84 6.14
C GLU A 291 -15.60 13.83 7.17
N ARG A 292 -14.96 13.34 8.23
CA ARG A 292 -14.35 14.19 9.25
C ARG A 292 -13.16 14.99 8.69
N LEU A 293 -12.52 14.52 7.62
CA LEU A 293 -11.45 15.25 6.94
C LEU A 293 -11.91 16.64 6.46
N ALA A 294 -13.20 16.80 6.15
CA ALA A 294 -13.79 18.10 5.81
C ALA A 294 -13.65 19.15 6.93
N LYS A 295 -13.58 18.68 8.19
CA LYS A 295 -13.39 19.55 9.37
C LYS A 295 -11.90 19.69 9.69
N ASP A 296 -11.15 18.59 9.64
CA ASP A 296 -9.75 18.56 10.10
C ASP A 296 -8.82 19.22 9.08
N LEU A 297 -9.03 18.99 7.76
CA LEU A 297 -8.24 19.54 6.66
C LEU A 297 -9.16 19.91 5.48
N PRO A 298 -9.93 20.99 5.57
CA PRO A 298 -11.01 21.31 4.62
C PRO A 298 -10.54 21.51 3.18
N ASP A 299 -9.37 22.09 2.95
CA ASP A 299 -8.87 22.32 1.59
C ASP A 299 -8.39 21.01 0.94
N VAL A 300 -7.79 20.11 1.72
CA VAL A 300 -7.43 18.77 1.29
C VAL A 300 -8.68 17.96 0.94
N TYR A 301 -9.72 18.02 1.78
CA TYR A 301 -10.98 17.34 1.51
C TYR A 301 -11.62 17.81 0.19
N LYS A 302 -11.67 19.13 -0.07
CA LYS A 302 -12.16 19.67 -1.34
C LYS A 302 -11.35 19.18 -2.55
N GLN A 303 -10.04 19.10 -2.42
CA GLN A 303 -9.15 18.53 -3.44
C GLN A 303 -9.48 17.05 -3.66
N PHE A 304 -9.62 16.30 -2.56
CA PHE A 304 -9.89 14.87 -2.60
C PHE A 304 -11.22 14.56 -3.30
N VAL A 305 -12.29 15.30 -2.99
CA VAL A 305 -13.58 15.16 -3.67
C VAL A 305 -13.44 15.35 -5.19
N LYS A 306 -12.70 16.36 -5.66
CA LYS A 306 -12.46 16.56 -7.10
C LYS A 306 -11.68 15.39 -7.73
N VAL A 307 -10.70 14.85 -7.02
CA VAL A 307 -9.94 13.69 -7.48
C VAL A 307 -10.86 12.47 -7.60
N THR A 308 -11.72 12.21 -6.61
CA THR A 308 -12.67 11.08 -6.64
C THR A 308 -13.65 11.17 -7.79
N GLU A 309 -14.19 12.35 -8.05
CA GLU A 309 -15.07 12.61 -9.21
C GLU A 309 -14.34 12.39 -10.54
N THR A 310 -13.11 12.85 -10.64
CA THR A 310 -12.27 12.67 -11.83
C THR A 310 -12.00 11.19 -12.10
N LEU A 311 -11.61 10.44 -11.07
CA LEU A 311 -11.32 9.03 -11.19
C LEU A 311 -12.55 8.20 -11.56
N GLU A 312 -13.68 8.40 -10.87
CA GLU A 312 -14.92 7.67 -11.16
C GLU A 312 -15.41 7.94 -12.59
N LYS A 313 -15.32 9.20 -13.06
CA LYS A 313 -15.66 9.59 -14.42
C LYS A 313 -14.74 9.00 -15.46
N HIS A 314 -13.43 8.97 -15.18
CA HIS A 314 -12.42 8.47 -16.09
C HIS A 314 -12.48 6.95 -16.27
N TYR A 315 -12.58 6.22 -15.15
CA TYR A 315 -12.68 4.75 -15.17
C TYR A 315 -14.10 4.25 -15.41
N LYS A 316 -15.10 5.15 -15.33
CA LYS A 316 -16.53 4.84 -15.41
C LYS A 316 -16.95 3.74 -14.44
N ASP A 317 -16.28 3.63 -13.30
CA ASP A 317 -16.55 2.63 -12.27
C ASP A 317 -16.15 3.15 -10.89
N MET A 318 -16.75 2.57 -9.83
CA MET A 318 -16.41 2.84 -8.45
C MET A 318 -14.92 2.55 -8.22
N GLN A 319 -14.22 3.51 -7.63
CA GLN A 319 -12.79 3.40 -7.36
C GLN A 319 -12.51 3.19 -5.86
N ASP A 320 -11.54 2.35 -5.58
CA ASP A 320 -10.86 2.15 -4.31
C ASP A 320 -9.51 2.88 -4.40
N MET A 321 -9.22 3.76 -3.46
CA MET A 321 -8.12 4.72 -3.52
C MET A 321 -7.28 4.67 -2.25
N GLU A 322 -5.96 4.75 -2.42
CA GLU A 322 -5.02 5.01 -1.34
C GLU A 322 -4.44 6.41 -1.52
N PHE A 323 -4.39 7.20 -0.47
CA PHE A 323 -3.87 8.56 -0.50
C PHE A 323 -3.02 8.89 0.72
N THR A 324 -2.15 9.87 0.57
CA THR A 324 -1.37 10.46 1.67
C THR A 324 -1.47 11.98 1.60
N ILE A 325 -1.49 12.59 2.75
CA ILE A 325 -1.45 14.05 2.93
C ILE A 325 -0.12 14.38 3.56
N GLU A 326 0.69 15.19 2.90
CA GLU A 326 1.96 15.69 3.43
C GLU A 326 1.89 17.20 3.57
N ASN A 327 1.95 17.70 4.81
CA ASN A 327 1.89 19.15 5.10
C ASN A 327 0.73 19.86 4.38
N GLY A 328 -0.46 19.30 4.44
CA GLY A 328 -1.66 19.85 3.81
C GLY A 328 -1.75 19.67 2.30
N LYS A 329 -0.84 18.94 1.67
CA LYS A 329 -0.86 18.61 0.25
C LYS A 329 -1.28 17.16 0.02
N LEU A 330 -2.28 16.97 -0.83
CA LEU A 330 -2.80 15.65 -1.18
C LEU A 330 -1.91 14.96 -2.22
N TYR A 331 -1.72 13.64 -2.04
CA TYR A 331 -1.08 12.75 -3.00
C TYR A 331 -1.87 11.46 -3.15
N MET A 332 -2.06 11.03 -4.39
CA MET A 332 -2.69 9.75 -4.72
C MET A 332 -1.62 8.67 -4.90
N LEU A 333 -1.72 7.59 -4.13
CA LEU A 333 -0.74 6.51 -4.16
C LEU A 333 -1.18 5.34 -5.04
N GLN A 334 -2.48 5.09 -5.10
CA GLN A 334 -3.05 3.98 -5.86
C GLN A 334 -4.54 4.23 -6.13
N THR A 335 -5.02 3.74 -7.25
CA THR A 335 -6.44 3.54 -7.52
C THR A 335 -6.66 2.16 -8.14
N ARG A 336 -7.85 1.61 -7.92
CA ARG A 336 -8.31 0.37 -8.58
C ARG A 336 -9.84 0.35 -8.57
N ASN A 337 -10.42 -0.49 -9.43
CA ASN A 337 -11.85 -0.76 -9.36
C ASN A 337 -12.19 -1.34 -7.98
N GLY A 338 -13.12 -0.71 -7.29
CA GLY A 338 -13.46 -1.06 -5.92
C GLY A 338 -14.13 -2.44 -5.83
N LYS A 339 -13.61 -3.30 -4.96
CA LYS A 339 -14.31 -4.52 -4.58
C LYS A 339 -15.57 -4.13 -3.82
N ARG A 340 -16.67 -4.83 -4.09
CA ARG A 340 -18.01 -4.49 -3.58
C ARG A 340 -18.85 -5.73 -3.35
N THR A 341 -19.86 -5.61 -2.50
CA THR A 341 -20.86 -6.67 -2.30
C THR A 341 -21.73 -6.83 -3.53
N ALA A 342 -22.41 -7.97 -3.66
CA ALA A 342 -23.34 -8.21 -4.76
C ALA A 342 -24.49 -7.19 -4.82
N PRO A 343 -25.16 -6.82 -3.68
CA PRO A 343 -26.14 -5.74 -3.68
C PRO A 343 -25.59 -4.40 -4.16
N ALA A 344 -24.38 -4.05 -3.71
CA ALA A 344 -23.73 -2.81 -4.14
C ALA A 344 -23.37 -2.84 -5.63
N ALA A 345 -22.90 -3.98 -6.17
CA ALA A 345 -22.60 -4.12 -7.59
C ALA A 345 -23.80 -3.85 -8.48
N LEU A 346 -24.97 -4.42 -8.14
CA LEU A 346 -26.21 -4.18 -8.86
C LEU A 346 -26.64 -2.71 -8.78
N LYS A 347 -26.66 -2.15 -7.55
CA LYS A 347 -27.05 -0.75 -7.35
C LYS A 347 -26.15 0.20 -8.12
N ILE A 348 -24.83 0.04 -8.05
CA ILE A 348 -23.86 0.88 -8.76
C ILE A 348 -24.05 0.78 -10.26
N ALA A 349 -24.26 -0.43 -10.80
CA ALA A 349 -24.48 -0.62 -12.24
C ALA A 349 -25.73 0.13 -12.71
N VAL A 350 -26.85 0.03 -11.98
CA VAL A 350 -28.10 0.75 -12.29
C VAL A 350 -27.92 2.26 -12.15
N ASP A 351 -27.31 2.73 -11.06
CA ASP A 351 -27.09 4.16 -10.83
C ASP A 351 -26.22 4.78 -11.93
N MET A 352 -25.14 4.11 -12.35
CA MET A 352 -24.26 4.59 -13.41
C MET A 352 -24.93 4.66 -14.78
N VAL A 353 -25.89 3.78 -15.08
CA VAL A 353 -26.75 3.90 -16.28
C VAL A 353 -27.64 5.13 -16.18
N ASN A 354 -28.29 5.34 -15.04
CA ASN A 354 -29.16 6.51 -14.80
C ASN A 354 -28.36 7.82 -14.86
N GLU A 355 -27.12 7.82 -14.40
CA GLU A 355 -26.17 8.93 -14.48
C GLU A 355 -25.56 9.11 -15.87
N LYS A 356 -25.91 8.26 -16.84
CA LYS A 356 -25.40 8.26 -18.22
C LYS A 356 -23.87 8.08 -18.32
N MET A 357 -23.29 7.41 -17.35
CA MET A 357 -21.85 7.09 -17.35
C MET A 357 -21.54 5.84 -18.16
N ILE A 358 -22.44 4.88 -18.18
CA ILE A 358 -22.33 3.60 -18.91
C ILE A 358 -23.65 3.26 -19.61
N THR A 359 -23.59 2.34 -20.58
CA THR A 359 -24.79 1.80 -21.24
C THR A 359 -25.42 0.67 -20.40
N LYS A 360 -26.64 0.25 -20.75
CA LYS A 360 -27.30 -0.89 -20.11
C LYS A 360 -26.53 -2.20 -20.35
N GLU A 361 -25.98 -2.36 -21.55
CA GLU A 361 -25.19 -3.50 -21.94
C GLU A 361 -23.89 -3.58 -21.13
N GLU A 362 -23.19 -2.44 -20.98
CA GLU A 362 -22.01 -2.34 -20.13
C GLU A 362 -22.33 -2.66 -18.66
N ALA A 363 -23.47 -2.22 -18.14
CA ALA A 363 -23.93 -2.50 -16.79
C ALA A 363 -24.16 -4.00 -16.56
N ILE A 364 -24.81 -4.68 -17.50
CA ILE A 364 -25.04 -6.13 -17.44
C ILE A 364 -23.71 -6.89 -17.46
N MET A 365 -22.78 -6.49 -18.32
CA MET A 365 -21.46 -7.14 -18.42
C MET A 365 -20.56 -6.96 -17.19
N ARG A 366 -20.85 -6.00 -16.32
CA ARG A 366 -20.09 -5.74 -15.09
C ARG A 366 -20.52 -6.59 -13.91
N VAL A 367 -21.72 -7.11 -13.92
CA VAL A 367 -22.23 -7.95 -12.85
C VAL A 367 -21.82 -9.39 -13.13
N GLU A 368 -20.89 -9.89 -12.35
CA GLU A 368 -20.43 -11.27 -12.49
C GLU A 368 -21.54 -12.24 -12.06
N PRO A 369 -21.84 -13.31 -12.85
CA PRO A 369 -22.87 -14.29 -12.49
C PRO A 369 -22.71 -14.89 -11.09
N LYS A 370 -21.48 -15.18 -10.67
CA LYS A 370 -21.18 -15.68 -9.32
C LYS A 370 -21.61 -14.70 -8.19
N GLN A 371 -21.68 -13.40 -8.47
CA GLN A 371 -22.20 -12.43 -7.49
C GLN A 371 -23.71 -12.56 -7.28
N LEU A 372 -24.43 -12.98 -8.30
CA LEU A 372 -25.90 -13.19 -8.18
C LEU A 372 -26.20 -14.36 -7.22
N ASP A 373 -25.39 -15.40 -7.21
CA ASP A 373 -25.55 -16.51 -6.27
C ASP A 373 -25.45 -16.04 -4.81
N GLN A 374 -24.63 -15.02 -4.54
CA GLN A 374 -24.49 -14.46 -3.19
C GLN A 374 -25.80 -13.79 -2.70
N LEU A 375 -26.65 -13.32 -3.60
CA LEU A 375 -27.97 -12.76 -3.24
C LEU A 375 -28.98 -13.81 -2.80
N LEU A 376 -28.72 -15.07 -3.13
CA LEU A 376 -29.54 -16.23 -2.76
C LEU A 376 -29.06 -16.87 -1.44
N HIS A 377 -27.94 -16.41 -0.89
CA HIS A 377 -27.47 -16.93 0.40
C HIS A 377 -28.37 -16.50 1.57
N PRO A 378 -28.45 -17.33 2.61
CA PRO A 378 -29.20 -17.01 3.82
C PRO A 378 -28.78 -15.67 4.42
N MET A 379 -29.72 -14.84 4.75
CA MET A 379 -29.55 -13.57 5.47
C MET A 379 -30.36 -13.63 6.77
N PHE A 380 -29.94 -12.86 7.76
CA PHE A 380 -30.78 -12.66 8.94
C PHE A 380 -32.02 -11.88 8.58
N GLU A 381 -33.16 -12.28 9.11
CA GLU A 381 -34.39 -11.50 9.00
C GLU A 381 -34.18 -10.12 9.64
N PRO A 382 -34.56 -9.01 8.96
CA PRO A 382 -34.33 -7.64 9.48
C PRO A 382 -34.89 -7.41 10.89
N LYS A 383 -36.00 -8.09 11.24
CA LYS A 383 -36.59 -8.03 12.58
C LYS A 383 -35.68 -8.69 13.61
N SER A 384 -35.14 -9.87 13.30
CA SER A 384 -34.21 -10.61 14.18
C SER A 384 -32.93 -9.81 14.45
N LEU A 385 -32.45 -9.03 13.47
CA LEU A 385 -31.30 -8.13 13.66
C LEU A 385 -31.60 -6.96 14.61
N LYS A 386 -32.84 -6.43 14.56
CA LYS A 386 -33.26 -5.33 15.46
C LYS A 386 -33.45 -5.81 16.90
N ASP A 387 -34.02 -7.00 17.05
CA ASP A 387 -34.37 -7.60 18.36
C ASP A 387 -33.17 -8.35 18.97
N GLY A 388 -32.12 -8.59 18.18
CA GLY A 388 -30.92 -9.33 18.59
C GLY A 388 -30.03 -8.56 19.58
N LYS A 389 -29.43 -9.30 20.52
CA LYS A 389 -28.44 -8.71 21.43
C LYS A 389 -27.10 -8.57 20.70
N VAL A 390 -26.65 -7.32 20.52
CA VAL A 390 -25.30 -7.06 20.02
C VAL A 390 -24.28 -7.46 21.10
N VAL A 391 -23.42 -8.42 20.77
CA VAL A 391 -22.37 -8.94 21.67
C VAL A 391 -21.07 -8.20 21.47
N ALA A 392 -20.74 -7.86 20.21
CA ALA A 392 -19.56 -7.11 19.84
C ALA A 392 -19.80 -6.39 18.51
N GLN A 393 -18.99 -5.37 18.23
CA GLN A 393 -19.00 -4.63 16.97
C GLN A 393 -17.59 -4.63 16.40
N GLY A 394 -17.45 -4.86 15.09
CA GLY A 394 -16.19 -4.87 14.37
C GLY A 394 -16.33 -4.39 12.93
N LEU A 395 -15.21 -4.25 12.23
CA LEU A 395 -15.18 -3.96 10.81
C LEU A 395 -15.54 -5.22 10.02
N ALA A 396 -16.51 -5.10 9.10
CA ALA A 396 -16.93 -6.22 8.25
C ALA A 396 -15.84 -6.56 7.22
N ALA A 397 -15.19 -7.69 7.37
CA ALA A 397 -14.22 -8.21 6.39
C ALA A 397 -14.90 -9.00 5.26
N SER A 398 -16.08 -9.60 5.53
CA SER A 398 -16.90 -10.32 4.57
C SER A 398 -18.37 -10.11 4.87
N PRO A 399 -19.23 -9.93 3.86
CA PRO A 399 -20.68 -9.84 4.06
C PRO A 399 -21.27 -11.23 4.37
N GLY A 400 -22.40 -11.24 5.06
CA GLY A 400 -23.24 -12.42 5.22
C GLY A 400 -23.51 -12.82 6.66
N ALA A 401 -24.29 -13.89 6.81
CA ALA A 401 -24.57 -14.55 8.06
C ALA A 401 -23.78 -15.87 8.13
N ALA A 402 -23.02 -16.07 9.18
CA ALA A 402 -22.24 -17.29 9.37
C ALA A 402 -22.62 -17.99 10.68
N VAL A 403 -22.62 -19.33 10.65
CA VAL A 403 -22.75 -20.17 11.83
C VAL A 403 -21.55 -21.09 11.88
N GLY A 404 -20.87 -21.16 13.04
CA GLY A 404 -19.69 -21.98 13.17
C GLY A 404 -18.99 -21.83 14.53
N LYS A 405 -17.87 -22.50 14.69
CA LYS A 405 -16.99 -22.32 15.85
C LYS A 405 -16.19 -21.04 15.70
N LEU A 406 -15.99 -20.35 16.80
CA LEU A 406 -15.16 -19.14 16.84
C LEU A 406 -13.69 -19.51 17.05
N TYR A 407 -12.83 -19.00 16.17
CA TYR A 407 -11.37 -19.09 16.29
C TYR A 407 -10.77 -17.70 16.26
N PHE A 408 -9.77 -17.46 17.10
CA PHE A 408 -9.10 -16.15 17.21
C PHE A 408 -7.81 -16.04 16.38
N ASN A 409 -7.26 -17.17 15.95
CA ASN A 409 -6.03 -17.23 15.16
C ASN A 409 -6.20 -18.18 13.97
N ALA A 410 -5.57 -17.83 12.84
CA ALA A 410 -5.57 -18.66 11.65
C ALA A 410 -4.89 -20.04 11.89
N ALA A 411 -3.91 -20.11 12.79
CA ALA A 411 -3.24 -21.37 13.15
C ALA A 411 -4.20 -22.37 13.80
N ASP A 412 -5.13 -21.89 14.63
CA ASP A 412 -6.10 -22.73 15.33
C ASP A 412 -7.12 -23.35 14.36
N VAL A 413 -7.40 -22.68 13.24
CA VAL A 413 -8.30 -23.20 12.19
C VAL A 413 -7.67 -24.39 11.44
N ASN A 414 -6.36 -24.35 11.24
CA ASN A 414 -5.64 -25.40 10.52
C ASN A 414 -5.46 -26.68 11.36
N CYS A 415 -5.69 -26.60 12.67
CA CYS A 415 -5.60 -27.71 13.60
C CYS A 415 -6.97 -28.32 13.96
N ALA A 416 -8.08 -27.80 13.44
CA ALA A 416 -9.46 -28.15 13.74
C ALA A 416 -10.14 -28.93 12.62
#